data_335f1e9e33663aaae6a3390081bc739e
#
_entry.id   335f1e9e33663aaae6a3390081bc739e
#
_cell.length_a   1.000
_cell.length_b   1.000
_cell.length_c   1.000
_cell.angle_alpha   90.00
_cell.angle_beta   90.00
_cell.angle_gamma   90.00
#
_symmetry.space_group_name_H-M   'P 1'
#
loop_
_entity.id
_entity.type
_entity.pdbx_description
1 polymer ?
#
loop_
_entity_poly.entity_id
_entity_poly.type
_entity_poly.pdbx_seq_one_letter_code
_entity_poly.pdbx_strand_id
1 'polypeptide(L)'
;MDASSVVALGFGAILVWQASRMFLGKVSPEKAKSLVRGGARLVDVRSPSEHASGHIDGSLNIPVGEITSRLAEVGEKTAPLVVYCASGVRSASAKSALVRAGYTDVHDLGSIARWSA
;
A
#
# COMPACT_ATOMS: atom_id res chain seq x y z
N MET A 1 25.05 31.12 11.31
CA MET A 1 24.02 30.11 11.62
C MET A 1 24.56 29.24 12.76
N ASP A 2 23.86 29.18 13.89
CA ASP A 2 24.31 28.37 15.00
C ASP A 2 23.86 26.89 14.84
N ALA A 3 24.49 26.00 15.61
CA ALA A 3 24.19 24.56 15.53
C ALA A 3 22.75 24.22 15.95
N SER A 4 22.17 25.01 16.86
CA SER A 4 20.81 24.80 17.35
C SER A 4 19.78 25.05 16.25
N SER A 5 19.96 26.11 15.45
CA SER A 5 19.06 26.43 14.34
C SER A 5 19.11 25.33 13.26
N VAL A 6 20.28 24.81 12.96
CA VAL A 6 20.47 23.74 11.99
C VAL A 6 19.78 22.46 12.45
N VAL A 7 19.92 22.09 13.74
CA VAL A 7 19.30 20.90 14.31
C VAL A 7 17.77 21.04 14.30
N ALA A 8 17.24 22.21 14.67
CA ALA A 8 15.79 22.44 14.67
C ALA A 8 15.18 22.33 13.27
N LEU A 9 15.85 22.90 12.26
CA LEU A 9 15.40 22.79 10.87
C LEU A 9 15.45 21.34 10.36
N GLY A 10 16.50 20.60 10.70
CA GLY A 10 16.62 19.19 10.33
C GLY A 10 15.52 18.32 10.93
N PHE A 11 15.18 18.57 12.20
CA PHE A 11 14.13 17.84 12.88
C PHE A 11 12.74 18.11 12.27
N GLY A 12 12.45 19.38 11.98
CA GLY A 12 11.20 19.77 11.33
C GLY A 12 11.08 19.18 9.92
N ALA A 13 12.17 19.16 9.16
CA ALA A 13 12.20 18.56 7.83
C ALA A 13 11.92 17.05 7.87
N ILE A 14 12.44 16.33 8.87
CA ILE A 14 12.17 14.89 9.04
C ILE A 14 10.69 14.65 9.31
N LEU A 15 10.05 15.41 10.18
CA LEU A 15 8.62 15.27 10.48
C LEU A 15 7.74 15.54 9.27
N VAL A 16 8.02 16.60 8.51
CA VAL A 16 7.29 16.93 7.27
C VAL A 16 7.47 15.83 6.23
N TRP A 17 8.68 15.31 6.09
CA TRP A 17 8.96 14.22 5.16
C TRP A 17 8.19 12.94 5.51
N GLN A 18 8.11 12.56 6.79
CA GLN A 18 7.34 11.41 7.25
C GLN A 18 5.84 11.57 7.00
N ALA A 19 5.29 12.75 7.30
CA ALA A 19 3.88 13.05 7.04
C ALA A 19 3.58 13.02 5.54
N SER A 20 4.41 13.63 4.71
CA SER A 20 4.28 13.60 3.26
C SER A 20 4.32 12.18 2.73
N ARG A 21 5.17 11.34 3.30
CA ARG A 21 5.29 9.94 2.90
C ARG A 21 4.04 9.13 3.20
N MET A 22 3.34 9.41 4.30
CA MET A 22 2.06 8.77 4.63
C MET A 22 0.97 9.10 3.60
N PHE A 23 0.90 10.35 3.13
CA PHE A 23 -0.09 10.79 2.16
C PHE A 23 0.34 10.50 0.71
N LEU A 24 1.59 10.82 0.36
CA LEU A 24 2.10 10.66 -1.01
C LEU A 24 2.42 9.22 -1.36
N GLY A 25 2.50 8.33 -0.35
CA GLY A 25 2.70 6.90 -0.58
C GLY A 25 1.46 6.16 -1.05
N LYS A 26 0.27 6.81 -1.04
CA LYS A 26 -0.99 6.20 -1.46
C LYS A 26 -1.27 6.55 -2.92
N VAL A 27 -1.74 5.56 -3.69
CA VAL A 27 -2.24 5.80 -5.04
C VAL A 27 -3.65 6.40 -4.95
N SER A 28 -4.01 7.27 -5.89
CA SER A 28 -5.37 7.79 -5.94
C SER A 28 -6.37 6.69 -6.28
N PRO A 29 -7.63 6.80 -5.84
CA PRO A 29 -8.68 5.83 -6.20
C PRO A 29 -8.83 5.69 -7.72
N GLU A 30 -8.77 6.79 -8.46
CA GLU A 30 -8.89 6.80 -9.93
C GLU A 30 -7.76 6.04 -10.58
N LYS A 31 -6.52 6.26 -10.12
CA LYS A 31 -5.35 5.55 -10.62
C LYS A 31 -5.42 4.06 -10.30
N ALA A 32 -5.83 3.72 -9.08
CA ALA A 32 -5.98 2.32 -8.67
C ALA A 32 -7.01 1.59 -9.55
N LYS A 33 -8.15 2.22 -9.80
CA LYS A 33 -9.18 1.65 -10.68
C LYS A 33 -8.68 1.47 -12.10
N SER A 34 -7.96 2.45 -12.62
CA SER A 34 -7.35 2.38 -13.95
C SER A 34 -6.37 1.23 -14.08
N LEU A 35 -5.51 1.05 -13.07
CA LEU A 35 -4.55 -0.05 -13.03
C LEU A 35 -5.26 -1.40 -13.03
N VAL A 36 -6.29 -1.57 -12.20
CA VAL A 36 -7.05 -2.83 -12.10
C VAL A 36 -7.79 -3.11 -13.40
N ARG A 37 -8.40 -2.11 -14.02
CA ARG A 37 -9.03 -2.27 -15.35
C ARG A 37 -8.02 -2.68 -16.41
N GLY A 38 -6.78 -2.25 -16.29
CA GLY A 38 -5.68 -2.61 -17.19
C GLY A 38 -5.03 -3.97 -16.89
N GLY A 39 -5.53 -4.69 -15.89
CA GLY A 39 -5.06 -6.03 -15.56
C GLY A 39 -4.20 -6.14 -14.30
N ALA A 40 -3.99 -5.06 -13.56
CA ALA A 40 -3.26 -5.13 -12.30
C ALA A 40 -3.98 -6.05 -11.30
N ARG A 41 -3.22 -6.85 -10.57
CA ARG A 41 -3.78 -7.67 -9.51
C ARG A 41 -4.14 -6.79 -8.33
N LEU A 42 -5.31 -7.04 -7.75
CA LEU A 42 -5.82 -6.32 -6.59
C LEU A 42 -5.80 -7.27 -5.39
N VAL A 43 -5.08 -6.91 -4.34
CA VAL A 43 -4.88 -7.77 -3.16
C VAL A 43 -5.42 -7.09 -1.91
N ASP A 44 -6.34 -7.77 -1.26
CA ASP A 44 -6.89 -7.42 0.05
C ASP A 44 -6.01 -8.06 1.12
N VAL A 45 -5.28 -7.22 1.87
CA VAL A 45 -4.36 -7.71 2.91
C VAL A 45 -4.97 -7.72 4.30
N ARG A 46 -6.32 -7.60 4.37
CA ARG A 46 -7.08 -7.77 5.61
C ARG A 46 -7.21 -9.26 5.97
N SER A 47 -7.85 -9.54 7.10
CA SER A 47 -8.13 -10.91 7.52
C SER A 47 -9.14 -11.59 6.57
N PRO A 48 -9.20 -12.93 6.54
CA PRO A 48 -10.21 -13.65 5.77
C PRO A 48 -11.65 -13.29 6.16
N SER A 49 -11.92 -13.07 7.43
CA SER A 49 -13.25 -12.70 7.90
C SER A 49 -13.66 -11.29 7.44
N GLU A 50 -12.73 -10.34 7.43
CA GLU A 50 -12.98 -9.00 6.88
C GLU A 50 -13.29 -9.08 5.39
N HIS A 51 -12.50 -9.84 4.64
CA HIS A 51 -12.73 -10.03 3.21
C HIS A 51 -14.10 -10.66 2.93
N ALA A 52 -14.48 -11.67 3.70
CA ALA A 52 -15.77 -12.34 3.57
C ALA A 52 -16.97 -11.41 3.87
N SER A 53 -16.78 -10.45 4.77
CA SER A 53 -17.82 -9.47 5.13
C SER A 53 -18.06 -8.40 4.07
N GLY A 54 -17.15 -8.27 3.12
CA GLY A 54 -17.24 -7.32 2.02
C GLY A 54 -15.84 -6.97 1.52
N HIS A 55 -15.66 -6.99 0.21
CA HIS A 55 -14.37 -6.71 -0.42
C HIS A 55 -14.59 -6.05 -1.79
N ILE A 56 -13.55 -5.50 -2.35
CA ILE A 56 -13.59 -4.96 -3.70
C ILE A 56 -13.66 -6.13 -4.68
N ASP A 57 -14.61 -6.09 -5.61
CA ASP A 57 -14.79 -7.14 -6.61
C ASP A 57 -13.49 -7.46 -7.34
N GLY A 58 -13.18 -8.73 -7.45
CA GLY A 58 -11.97 -9.21 -8.11
C GLY A 58 -10.73 -9.18 -7.23
N SER A 59 -10.82 -8.74 -5.98
CA SER A 59 -9.65 -8.76 -5.09
C SER A 59 -9.35 -10.18 -4.57
N LEU A 60 -8.06 -10.48 -4.49
CA LEU A 60 -7.55 -11.71 -3.88
C LEU A 60 -7.21 -11.40 -2.42
N ASN A 61 -7.65 -12.26 -1.51
CA ASN A 61 -7.33 -12.07 -0.10
C ASN A 61 -6.03 -12.80 0.28
N ILE A 62 -5.04 -12.03 0.64
CA ILE A 62 -3.78 -12.53 1.24
C ILE A 62 -3.51 -11.66 2.47
N PRO A 63 -3.80 -12.16 3.69
CA PRO A 63 -3.54 -11.38 4.89
C PRO A 63 -2.09 -10.90 4.97
N VAL A 64 -1.88 -9.70 5.52
CA VAL A 64 -0.55 -9.05 5.53
C VAL A 64 0.54 -9.95 6.12
N GLY A 65 0.21 -10.73 7.14
CA GLY A 65 1.18 -11.66 7.77
C GLY A 65 1.55 -12.85 6.91
N GLU A 66 0.83 -13.11 5.81
CA GLU A 66 1.07 -14.25 4.91
C GLU A 66 1.64 -13.83 3.55
N ILE A 67 1.82 -12.53 3.33
CA ILE A 67 2.22 -11.99 2.03
C ILE A 67 3.52 -12.64 1.53
N THR A 68 4.56 -12.69 2.37
CA THR A 68 5.88 -13.19 1.96
C THR A 68 5.91 -14.71 1.77
N SER A 69 4.99 -15.45 2.39
CA SER A 69 4.89 -16.89 2.21
C SER A 69 4.00 -17.30 1.03
N ARG A 70 3.28 -16.34 0.44
CA ARG A 70 2.32 -16.59 -0.65
C ARG A 70 2.61 -15.76 -1.89
N LEU A 71 3.87 -15.46 -2.16
CA LEU A 71 4.28 -14.63 -3.32
C LEU A 71 3.87 -15.24 -4.66
N ALA A 72 3.77 -16.56 -4.76
CA ALA A 72 3.31 -17.21 -5.98
C ALA A 72 1.88 -16.77 -6.37
N GLU A 73 1.03 -16.50 -5.38
CA GLU A 73 -0.32 -16.02 -5.62
C GLU A 73 -0.36 -14.53 -6.00
N VAL A 74 0.61 -13.76 -5.51
CA VAL A 74 0.73 -12.33 -5.84
C VAL A 74 1.07 -12.14 -7.31
N GLY A 75 1.88 -13.02 -7.87
CA GLY A 75 2.23 -13.00 -9.28
C GLY A 75 3.63 -12.48 -9.57
N GLU A 76 3.84 -12.02 -10.79
CA GLU A 76 5.17 -11.60 -11.27
C GLU A 76 5.60 -10.29 -10.64
N LYS A 77 6.91 -10.19 -10.35
CA LYS A 77 7.49 -9.04 -9.64
C LYS A 77 7.49 -7.75 -10.46
N THR A 78 7.37 -7.83 -11.77
CA THR A 78 7.33 -6.67 -12.68
C THR A 78 5.92 -6.25 -13.06
N ALA A 79 4.91 -7.06 -12.75
CA ALA A 79 3.52 -6.75 -13.06
C ALA A 79 2.94 -5.74 -12.05
N PRO A 80 2.03 -4.86 -12.49
CA PRO A 80 1.41 -3.89 -11.59
C PRO A 80 0.52 -4.58 -10.56
N LEU A 81 0.53 -4.07 -9.35
CA LEU A 81 -0.13 -4.64 -8.19
C LEU A 81 -0.71 -3.53 -7.33
N VAL A 82 -1.97 -3.67 -6.92
CA VAL A 82 -2.64 -2.74 -6.01
C VAL A 82 -2.98 -3.49 -4.72
N VAL A 83 -2.62 -2.93 -3.58
CA VAL A 83 -2.92 -3.49 -2.26
C VAL A 83 -3.81 -2.56 -1.46
N TYR A 84 -4.69 -3.10 -0.63
CA TYR A 84 -5.53 -2.31 0.26
C TYR A 84 -5.81 -3.05 1.57
N CYS A 85 -6.21 -2.31 2.58
CA CYS A 85 -6.69 -2.86 3.86
C CYS A 85 -7.85 -2.02 4.40
N ALA A 86 -8.13 -2.08 5.70
CA ALA A 86 -9.23 -1.32 6.29
C ALA A 86 -8.88 0.16 6.49
N SER A 87 -7.70 0.46 7.05
CA SER A 87 -7.29 1.81 7.45
C SER A 87 -6.06 2.36 6.72
N GLY A 88 -5.32 1.50 6.03
CA GLY A 88 -4.08 1.86 5.35
C GLY A 88 -2.80 1.43 6.06
N VAL A 89 -2.87 0.97 7.31
CA VAL A 89 -1.68 0.57 8.08
C VAL A 89 -1.12 -0.77 7.57
N ARG A 90 -1.97 -1.78 7.46
CA ARG A 90 -1.56 -3.10 6.96
C ARG A 90 -1.14 -3.06 5.49
N SER A 91 -1.81 -2.25 4.67
CA SER A 91 -1.45 -2.13 3.25
C SER A 91 -0.09 -1.45 3.06
N ALA A 92 0.25 -0.47 3.90
CA ALA A 92 1.58 0.14 3.89
C ALA A 92 2.67 -0.89 4.25
N SER A 93 2.41 -1.72 5.26
CA SER A 93 3.30 -2.81 5.65
C SER A 93 3.45 -3.85 4.53
N ALA A 94 2.34 -4.23 3.91
CA ALA A 94 2.35 -5.16 2.78
C ALA A 94 3.16 -4.62 1.60
N LYS A 95 2.98 -3.35 1.25
CA LYS A 95 3.78 -2.72 0.19
C LYS A 95 5.27 -2.77 0.50
N SER A 96 5.66 -2.43 1.74
CA SER A 96 7.06 -2.50 2.16
C SER A 96 7.63 -3.91 2.02
N ALA A 97 6.87 -4.92 2.44
CA ALA A 97 7.29 -6.32 2.34
C ALA A 97 7.45 -6.76 0.88
N LEU A 98 6.53 -6.36 0.02
CA LEU A 98 6.56 -6.69 -1.40
C LEU A 98 7.74 -6.02 -2.11
N VAL A 99 7.99 -4.75 -1.83
CA VAL A 99 9.14 -4.02 -2.40
C VAL A 99 10.45 -4.69 -1.97
N ARG A 100 10.58 -5.06 -0.70
CA ARG A 100 11.77 -5.80 -0.22
C ARG A 100 11.91 -7.17 -0.87
N ALA A 101 10.80 -7.79 -1.26
CA ALA A 101 10.81 -9.07 -1.96
C ALA A 101 11.12 -8.95 -3.46
N GLY A 102 11.30 -7.72 -3.97
CA GLY A 102 11.70 -7.48 -5.36
C GLY A 102 10.58 -7.02 -6.29
N TYR A 103 9.38 -6.76 -5.76
CA TYR A 103 8.27 -6.23 -6.57
C TYR A 103 8.55 -4.76 -6.92
N THR A 104 8.43 -4.40 -8.19
CA THR A 104 8.86 -3.10 -8.71
C THR A 104 7.71 -2.14 -9.01
N ASP A 105 6.46 -2.60 -8.97
CA ASP A 105 5.30 -1.77 -9.36
C ASP A 105 4.13 -2.01 -8.40
N VAL A 106 4.33 -1.64 -7.14
CA VAL A 106 3.36 -1.83 -6.05
C VAL A 106 2.68 -0.51 -5.72
N HIS A 107 1.36 -0.50 -5.80
CA HIS A 107 0.54 0.67 -5.50
C HIS A 107 -0.32 0.42 -4.27
N ASP A 108 -0.22 1.29 -3.28
CA ASP A 108 -0.97 1.19 -2.03
C ASP A 108 -2.21 2.09 -2.09
N LEU A 109 -3.39 1.49 -2.20
CA LEU A 109 -4.66 2.22 -2.14
C LEU A 109 -4.93 2.76 -0.72
N GLY A 110 -4.48 2.03 0.30
CA GLY A 110 -4.77 2.35 1.69
C GLY A 110 -6.09 1.74 2.15
N SER A 111 -7.00 2.57 2.66
CA SER A 111 -8.31 2.09 3.12
C SER A 111 -9.20 1.67 1.96
N ILE A 112 -9.93 0.56 2.14
CA ILE A 112 -10.97 0.09 1.21
C ILE A 112 -12.01 1.20 0.93
N ALA A 113 -12.28 2.07 1.90
CA ALA A 113 -13.23 3.17 1.75
C ALA A 113 -12.84 4.14 0.63
N ARG A 114 -11.55 4.25 0.31
CA ARG A 114 -11.06 5.12 -0.76
C ARG A 114 -11.46 4.63 -2.15
N TRP A 115 -11.75 3.35 -2.30
CA TRP A 115 -12.18 2.80 -3.59
C TRP A 115 -13.52 3.39 -4.06
N SER A 116 -14.42 3.65 -3.13
CA SER A 116 -15.75 4.20 -3.42
C SER A 116 -15.80 5.73 -3.42
N ALA A 117 -14.70 6.37 -3.08
CA ALA A 117 -14.63 7.83 -2.97
C ALA A 117 -14.59 8.52 -4.32
#